data_c0cab1a58768e962dc1362d79e5fdb4f
#
_entry.id   c0cab1a58768e962dc1362d79e5fdb4f
#
_cell.length_a   1.000
_cell.length_b   1.000
_cell.length_c   1.000
_cell.angle_alpha   90.00
_cell.angle_beta   90.00
_cell.angle_gamma   90.00
#
_symmetry.space_group_name_H-M   'P 1'
#
loop_
_entity.id
_entity.type
_entity.pdbx_description
1 polymer ?
#
loop_
_entity_poly.entity_id
_entity_poly.type
_entity_poly.pdbx_seq_one_letter_code
_entity_poly.pdbx_strand_id
1 'polypeptide(L)'
;MGFDTPAAAPAADSAPATARPGLMGLAKLMTMAFLGADLAPIAADLIERARVDDSDADALMDLSIVLMLQGHRGIGLAVQAQALQVKRLFRLPATKPEAVRLLAIRAPGDLMANTPLPFLLQDSDVTLDMLFVAPGETLPEPLPEHDQVFIAVAESDVNRELLRQLDE
;
A
#
# COMPACT_ATOMS: atom_id res chain seq x y z
N MET A 1 -63.20 13.55 14.46
CA MET A 1 -62.39 13.24 13.25
C MET A 1 -60.95 13.19 13.71
N GLY A 2 -60.48 11.97 14.03
CA GLY A 2 -59.10 11.73 14.44
C GLY A 2 -58.25 11.43 13.19
N PHE A 3 -57.15 12.13 13.02
CA PHE A 3 -56.13 11.83 11.99
C PHE A 3 -55.09 10.89 12.59
N ASP A 4 -55.14 9.63 12.16
CA ASP A 4 -54.10 8.64 12.44
C ASP A 4 -52.85 9.03 11.68
N THR A 5 -51.74 9.28 12.42
CA THR A 5 -50.40 9.45 11.86
C THR A 5 -49.77 8.07 11.73
N PRO A 6 -49.35 7.63 10.55
CA PRO A 6 -48.65 6.35 10.44
C PRO A 6 -47.27 6.44 11.08
N ALA A 7 -46.98 5.47 11.95
CA ALA A 7 -45.69 5.29 12.60
C ALA A 7 -44.60 5.06 11.56
N ALA A 8 -43.51 5.83 11.66
CA ALA A 8 -42.31 5.64 10.86
C ALA A 8 -41.68 4.29 11.19
N ALA A 9 -41.39 3.50 10.15
CA ALA A 9 -40.63 2.26 10.25
C ALA A 9 -39.23 2.53 10.78
N PRO A 10 -38.63 1.66 11.62
CA PRO A 10 -37.27 1.83 12.09
C PRO A 10 -36.30 1.67 10.92
N ALA A 11 -35.41 2.64 10.81
CA ALA A 11 -34.28 2.61 9.87
C ALA A 11 -33.49 1.30 10.05
N ALA A 12 -33.27 0.58 8.97
CA ALA A 12 -32.44 -0.60 8.94
C ALA A 12 -31.05 -0.24 9.44
N ASP A 13 -30.66 -0.91 10.52
CA ASP A 13 -29.33 -0.88 11.11
C ASP A 13 -28.34 -1.37 10.05
N SER A 14 -27.62 -0.43 9.43
CA SER A 14 -26.54 -0.75 8.50
C SER A 14 -25.43 -1.37 9.31
N ALA A 15 -25.27 -2.69 9.22
CA ALA A 15 -24.15 -3.42 9.78
C ALA A 15 -22.84 -2.68 9.40
N PRO A 16 -21.89 -2.47 10.32
CA PRO A 16 -20.64 -1.81 10.00
C PRO A 16 -19.96 -2.60 8.90
N ALA A 17 -19.69 -1.97 7.75
CA ALA A 17 -18.86 -2.55 6.70
C ALA A 17 -17.54 -2.95 7.38
N THR A 18 -17.26 -4.25 7.42
CA THR A 18 -16.01 -4.79 7.96
C THR A 18 -14.87 -4.07 7.26
N ALA A 19 -14.13 -3.25 8.02
CA ALA A 19 -13.02 -2.49 7.50
C ALA A 19 -12.05 -3.45 6.80
N ARG A 20 -11.73 -3.19 5.53
CA ARG A 20 -10.80 -4.01 4.76
C ARG A 20 -9.47 -4.10 5.50
N PRO A 21 -8.83 -5.27 5.55
CA PRO A 21 -7.47 -5.36 6.05
C PRO A 21 -6.57 -4.44 5.22
N GLY A 22 -5.82 -3.56 5.88
CA GLY A 22 -4.87 -2.68 5.21
C GLY A 22 -3.63 -3.41 4.72
N LEU A 23 -2.70 -2.65 4.15
CA LEU A 23 -1.40 -3.13 3.68
C LEU A 23 -0.59 -3.75 4.83
N MET A 24 -0.08 -4.98 4.65
CA MET A 24 0.89 -5.59 5.56
C MET A 24 2.29 -4.99 5.34
N GLY A 25 2.68 -4.83 4.11
CA GLY A 25 3.90 -4.19 3.67
C GLY A 25 5.17 -5.05 3.75
N LEU A 26 6.22 -4.54 3.10
CA LEU A 26 7.47 -5.27 2.89
C LEU A 26 8.13 -5.73 4.19
N ALA A 27 8.24 -4.86 5.19
CA ALA A 27 8.98 -5.20 6.41
C ALA A 27 8.37 -6.39 7.14
N LYS A 28 7.05 -6.43 7.30
CA LYS A 28 6.34 -7.52 7.95
C LYS A 28 6.49 -8.83 7.17
N LEU A 29 6.22 -8.80 5.86
CA LEU A 29 6.28 -10.00 5.01
C LEU A 29 7.70 -10.57 4.90
N MET A 30 8.71 -9.70 4.75
CA MET A 30 10.11 -10.14 4.68
C MET A 30 10.59 -10.68 6.03
N THR A 31 10.21 -10.07 7.15
CA THR A 31 10.53 -10.59 8.48
C THR A 31 9.94 -11.99 8.68
N MET A 32 8.68 -12.21 8.27
CA MET A 32 8.04 -13.52 8.35
C MET A 32 8.78 -14.56 7.51
N ALA A 33 9.16 -14.20 6.27
CA ALA A 33 9.95 -15.08 5.39
C ALA A 33 11.32 -15.40 5.99
N PHE A 34 12.02 -14.39 6.54
CA PHE A 34 13.32 -14.57 7.18
C PHE A 34 13.27 -15.48 8.41
N LEU A 35 12.19 -15.41 9.17
CA LEU A 35 11.93 -16.30 10.31
C LEU A 35 11.46 -17.71 9.90
N GLY A 36 11.38 -18.00 8.61
CA GLY A 36 10.99 -19.31 8.09
C GLY A 36 9.49 -19.57 8.08
N ALA A 37 8.65 -18.53 8.19
CA ALA A 37 7.22 -18.70 8.06
C ALA A 37 6.85 -19.13 6.63
N ASP A 38 5.89 -20.05 6.52
CA ASP A 38 5.29 -20.39 5.22
C ASP A 38 4.41 -19.23 4.75
N LEU A 39 4.76 -18.62 3.63
CA LEU A 39 3.98 -17.53 3.03
C LEU A 39 2.85 -18.03 2.12
N ALA A 40 2.74 -19.34 1.84
CA ALA A 40 1.71 -19.86 0.94
C ALA A 40 0.27 -19.60 1.45
N PRO A 41 -0.05 -19.75 2.75
CA PRO A 41 -1.38 -19.39 3.26
C PRO A 41 -1.70 -17.89 3.09
N ILE A 42 -0.70 -17.03 3.28
CA ILE A 42 -0.85 -15.57 3.09
C ILE A 42 -1.12 -15.27 1.61
N ALA A 43 -0.35 -15.88 0.70
CA ALA A 43 -0.58 -15.73 -0.73
C ALA A 43 -2.00 -16.16 -1.12
N ALA A 44 -2.49 -17.29 -0.58
CA ALA A 44 -3.84 -17.79 -0.86
C ALA A 44 -4.94 -16.83 -0.40
N ASP A 45 -4.79 -16.24 0.81
CA ASP A 45 -5.72 -15.22 1.33
C ASP A 45 -5.72 -13.95 0.46
N LEU A 46 -4.54 -13.46 0.09
CA LEU A 46 -4.39 -12.26 -0.75
C LEU A 46 -4.99 -12.47 -2.15
N ILE A 47 -4.80 -13.67 -2.73
CA ILE A 47 -5.42 -14.04 -4.01
C ILE A 47 -6.94 -14.05 -3.89
N GLU A 48 -7.49 -14.63 -2.81
CA GLU A 48 -8.94 -14.67 -2.59
C GLU A 48 -9.51 -13.27 -2.38
N ARG A 49 -8.83 -12.40 -1.63
CA ARG A 49 -9.22 -10.99 -1.47
C ARG A 49 -9.27 -10.28 -2.82
N ALA A 50 -8.22 -10.39 -3.63
CA ALA A 50 -8.16 -9.77 -4.96
C ALA A 50 -9.19 -10.38 -5.94
N ARG A 51 -9.57 -11.66 -5.77
CA ARG A 51 -10.60 -12.31 -6.56
C ARG A 51 -12.01 -11.82 -6.20
N VAL A 52 -12.27 -11.56 -4.93
CA VAL A 52 -13.56 -11.04 -4.42
C VAL A 52 -13.71 -9.56 -4.75
N ASP A 53 -12.62 -8.81 -4.69
CA ASP A 53 -12.59 -7.37 -4.95
C ASP A 53 -11.33 -7.02 -5.76
N ASP A 54 -11.48 -6.82 -7.04
CA ASP A 54 -10.42 -6.47 -7.98
C ASP A 54 -9.85 -5.05 -7.75
N SER A 55 -10.53 -4.25 -6.94
CA SER A 55 -10.06 -2.93 -6.47
C SER A 55 -9.28 -2.99 -5.15
N ASP A 56 -9.03 -4.17 -4.57
CA ASP A 56 -8.21 -4.31 -3.36
C ASP A 56 -6.70 -4.20 -3.70
N ALA A 57 -6.28 -2.97 -3.95
CA ALA A 57 -4.88 -2.68 -4.28
C ALA A 57 -3.91 -3.04 -3.16
N ASP A 58 -4.32 -3.04 -1.88
CA ASP A 58 -3.46 -3.44 -0.77
C ASP A 58 -3.19 -4.95 -0.82
N ALA A 59 -4.20 -5.77 -1.12
CA ALA A 59 -4.01 -7.21 -1.33
C ALA A 59 -3.09 -7.49 -2.53
N LEU A 60 -3.28 -6.80 -3.65
CA LEU A 60 -2.43 -6.95 -4.84
C LEU A 60 -0.99 -6.54 -4.54
N MET A 61 -0.77 -5.43 -3.82
CA MET A 61 0.58 -4.96 -3.46
C MET A 61 1.28 -5.97 -2.54
N ASP A 62 0.62 -6.46 -1.50
CA ASP A 62 1.19 -7.47 -0.60
C ASP A 62 1.45 -8.80 -1.34
N LEU A 63 0.54 -9.23 -2.22
CA LEU A 63 0.74 -10.41 -3.05
C LEU A 63 1.97 -10.27 -3.95
N SER A 64 2.18 -9.09 -4.54
CA SER A 64 3.37 -8.82 -5.36
C SER A 64 4.66 -9.04 -4.56
N ILE A 65 4.69 -8.57 -3.31
CA ILE A 65 5.83 -8.75 -2.40
C ILE A 65 6.03 -10.22 -2.07
N VAL A 66 4.97 -10.95 -1.70
CA VAL A 66 5.04 -12.40 -1.38
C VAL A 66 5.59 -13.18 -2.58
N LEU A 67 5.10 -12.94 -3.78
CA LEU A 67 5.58 -13.59 -5.00
C LEU A 67 7.06 -13.32 -5.25
N MET A 68 7.52 -12.08 -5.06
CA MET A 68 8.94 -11.75 -5.20
C MET A 68 9.80 -12.43 -4.14
N LEU A 69 9.36 -12.52 -2.88
CA LEU A 69 10.03 -13.25 -1.80
C LEU A 69 10.13 -14.75 -2.07
N GLN A 70 9.15 -15.32 -2.78
CA GLN A 70 9.16 -16.72 -3.23
C GLN A 70 9.97 -16.97 -4.51
N GLY A 71 10.65 -15.94 -5.05
CA GLY A 71 11.46 -16.04 -6.27
C GLY A 71 10.69 -15.84 -7.58
N HIS A 72 9.39 -15.58 -7.54
CA HIS A 72 8.55 -15.34 -8.72
C HIS A 72 8.55 -13.87 -9.14
N ARG A 73 9.75 -13.28 -9.30
CA ARG A 73 9.95 -11.85 -9.55
C ARG A 73 9.09 -11.30 -10.70
N GLY A 74 9.05 -11.99 -11.84
CA GLY A 74 8.31 -11.51 -13.02
C GLY A 74 6.80 -11.44 -12.78
N ILE A 75 6.23 -12.45 -12.10
CA ILE A 75 4.81 -12.46 -11.74
C ILE A 75 4.54 -11.39 -10.68
N GLY A 76 5.40 -11.27 -9.67
CA GLY A 76 5.29 -10.24 -8.64
C GLY A 76 5.25 -8.83 -9.22
N LEU A 77 6.13 -8.51 -10.17
CA LEU A 77 6.13 -7.21 -10.85
C LEU A 77 4.85 -6.96 -11.67
N ALA A 78 4.31 -7.99 -12.33
CA ALA A 78 3.05 -7.87 -13.06
C ALA A 78 1.87 -7.59 -12.11
N VAL A 79 1.81 -8.26 -10.96
CA VAL A 79 0.79 -8.02 -9.92
C VAL A 79 0.97 -6.62 -9.29
N GLN A 80 2.22 -6.16 -9.06
CA GLN A 80 2.48 -4.80 -8.61
C GLN A 80 1.92 -3.77 -9.61
N ALA A 81 2.15 -3.98 -10.90
CA ALA A 81 1.61 -3.09 -11.93
C ALA A 81 0.08 -3.01 -11.89
N GLN A 82 -0.62 -4.12 -11.63
CA GLN A 82 -2.07 -4.12 -11.44
C GLN A 82 -2.48 -3.32 -10.20
N ALA A 83 -1.80 -3.50 -9.06
CA ALA A 83 -2.04 -2.71 -7.85
C ALA A 83 -1.92 -1.20 -8.12
N LEU A 84 -0.88 -0.81 -8.86
CA LEU A 84 -0.59 0.59 -9.18
C LEU A 84 -1.57 1.21 -10.18
N GLN A 85 -2.25 0.40 -11.01
CA GLN A 85 -3.37 0.86 -11.84
C GLN A 85 -4.61 1.22 -11.00
N VAL A 86 -4.80 0.55 -9.87
CA VAL A 86 -5.92 0.82 -8.95
C VAL A 86 -5.63 2.04 -8.09
N LYS A 87 -4.46 2.10 -7.43
CA LYS A 87 -4.01 3.27 -6.67
C LYS A 87 -2.50 3.36 -6.62
N ARG A 88 -1.96 4.58 -6.51
CA ARG A 88 -0.52 4.83 -6.40
C ARG A 88 -0.06 5.20 -4.98
N LEU A 89 -0.98 5.53 -4.10
CA LEU A 89 -0.69 5.91 -2.71
C LEU A 89 -1.07 4.77 -1.75
N PHE A 90 -0.08 4.25 -1.04
CA PHE A 90 -0.25 3.18 -0.04
C PHE A 90 0.18 3.68 1.33
N ARG A 91 -0.52 3.26 2.38
CA ARG A 91 -0.26 3.71 3.75
C ARG A 91 0.08 2.55 4.67
N LEU A 92 1.15 2.74 5.44
CA LEU A 92 1.48 1.98 6.63
C LEU A 92 1.27 2.89 7.84
N PRO A 93 0.25 2.62 8.66
CA PRO A 93 -0.03 3.46 9.82
C PRO A 93 1.06 3.32 10.88
N ALA A 94 1.27 4.36 11.65
CA ALA A 94 2.09 4.32 12.86
C ALA A 94 1.57 3.23 13.82
N THR A 95 2.49 2.56 14.52
CA THR A 95 2.15 1.56 15.55
C THR A 95 1.96 2.17 16.93
N LYS A 96 2.42 3.41 17.10
CA LYS A 96 2.22 4.29 18.26
C LYS A 96 1.32 5.46 17.87
N PRO A 97 0.87 6.29 18.82
CA PRO A 97 0.15 7.52 18.47
C PRO A 97 0.94 8.33 17.43
N GLU A 98 0.31 8.62 16.30
CA GLU A 98 0.94 9.31 15.17
C GLU A 98 1.47 10.67 15.60
N ALA A 99 2.78 10.91 15.40
CA ALA A 99 3.44 12.19 15.61
C ALA A 99 3.91 12.83 14.31
N VAL A 100 4.23 12.00 13.30
CA VAL A 100 4.76 12.47 12.00
C VAL A 100 4.12 11.67 10.88
N ARG A 101 3.75 12.36 9.80
CA ARG A 101 3.34 11.77 8.53
C ARG A 101 4.46 11.96 7.49
N LEU A 102 5.09 10.86 7.13
CA LEU A 102 6.17 10.83 6.14
C LEU A 102 5.64 10.39 4.78
N LEU A 103 5.79 11.25 3.77
CA LEU A 103 5.51 10.88 2.38
C LEU A 103 6.80 10.39 1.71
N ALA A 104 6.83 9.13 1.31
CA ALA A 104 7.93 8.54 0.55
C ALA A 104 7.59 8.48 -0.94
N ILE A 105 8.36 9.15 -1.78
CA ILE A 105 8.29 9.02 -3.23
C ILE A 105 9.05 7.76 -3.64
N ARG A 106 8.41 6.86 -4.36
CA ARG A 106 8.93 5.54 -4.72
C ARG A 106 8.79 5.26 -6.22
N ALA A 107 9.73 4.51 -6.78
CA ALA A 107 9.60 3.93 -8.11
C ALA A 107 8.93 2.55 -8.06
N PRO A 108 8.10 2.17 -9.04
CA PRO A 108 7.73 0.77 -9.27
C PRO A 108 8.98 -0.09 -9.49
N GLY A 109 8.96 -1.33 -9.03
CA GLY A 109 10.10 -2.21 -9.23
C GLY A 109 10.16 -3.33 -8.19
N ASP A 110 11.27 -4.05 -8.17
CA ASP A 110 11.49 -5.15 -7.23
C ASP A 110 11.81 -4.66 -5.80
N LEU A 111 12.14 -5.61 -4.93
CA LEU A 111 12.39 -5.34 -3.51
C LEU A 111 13.57 -4.39 -3.26
N MET A 112 14.44 -4.18 -4.26
CA MET A 112 15.64 -3.33 -4.19
C MET A 112 15.46 -1.98 -4.90
N ALA A 113 14.31 -1.73 -5.53
CA ALA A 113 14.06 -0.51 -6.31
C ALA A 113 13.99 0.77 -5.46
N ASN A 114 13.83 0.62 -4.15
CA ASN A 114 13.64 1.75 -3.24
C ASN A 114 14.33 1.53 -1.90
N THR A 115 14.68 2.63 -1.23
CA THR A 115 15.12 2.60 0.17
C THR A 115 14.07 1.90 1.05
N PRO A 116 14.46 0.91 1.87
CA PRO A 116 13.52 0.08 2.62
C PRO A 116 13.02 0.75 3.91
N LEU A 117 12.45 1.95 3.81
CA LEU A 117 11.90 2.73 4.93
C LEU A 117 10.99 1.94 5.89
N PRO A 118 10.13 1.01 5.41
CA PRO A 118 9.27 0.26 6.33
C PRO A 118 10.01 -0.48 7.44
N PHE A 119 11.28 -0.88 7.23
CA PHE A 119 12.09 -1.51 8.28
C PHE A 119 12.60 -0.52 9.31
N LEU A 120 12.91 0.71 8.88
CA LEU A 120 13.43 1.76 9.76
C LEU A 120 12.34 2.36 10.65
N LEU A 121 11.07 2.25 10.21
CA LEU A 121 9.93 2.86 10.87
C LEU A 121 9.05 1.86 11.63
N GLN A 122 9.51 0.61 11.78
CA GLN A 122 8.82 -0.37 12.63
C GLN A 122 8.75 0.14 14.07
N ASP A 123 7.62 -0.09 14.73
CA ASP A 123 7.38 0.29 16.11
C ASP A 123 7.59 1.79 16.42
N SER A 124 7.35 2.65 15.43
CA SER A 124 7.47 4.10 15.53
C SER A 124 6.12 4.80 15.60
N ASP A 125 6.16 6.11 15.82
CA ASP A 125 5.05 7.07 15.78
C ASP A 125 4.91 7.75 14.40
N VAL A 126 5.57 7.20 13.37
CA VAL A 126 5.54 7.71 12.00
C VAL A 126 4.54 6.92 11.17
N THR A 127 3.55 7.61 10.59
CA THR A 127 2.74 7.08 9.50
C THR A 127 3.51 7.26 8.19
N LEU A 128 3.70 6.16 7.46
CA LEU A 128 4.40 6.15 6.18
C LEU A 128 3.39 6.09 5.02
N ASP A 129 3.29 7.17 4.27
CA ASP A 129 2.60 7.23 2.99
C ASP A 129 3.60 6.98 1.84
N MET A 130 3.34 5.98 1.02
CA MET A 130 4.20 5.56 -0.09
C MET A 130 3.52 5.90 -1.41
N LEU A 131 4.00 6.95 -2.08
CA LEU A 131 3.53 7.37 -3.40
C LEU A 131 4.43 6.77 -4.48
N PHE A 132 3.87 5.90 -5.31
CA PHE A 132 4.58 5.33 -6.44
C PHE A 132 4.44 6.24 -7.67
N VAL A 133 5.58 6.54 -8.29
CA VAL A 133 5.68 7.35 -9.51
C VAL A 133 6.54 6.58 -10.51
N ALA A 134 5.97 6.22 -11.65
CA ALA A 134 6.71 5.56 -12.72
C ALA A 134 7.51 6.59 -13.54
N PRO A 135 8.59 6.17 -14.22
CA PRO A 135 9.30 7.05 -15.15
C PRO A 135 8.34 7.64 -16.19
N GLY A 136 8.36 8.97 -16.35
CA GLY A 136 7.46 9.71 -17.25
C GLY A 136 6.09 10.07 -16.66
N GLU A 137 5.77 9.62 -15.45
CA GLU A 137 4.60 10.12 -14.71
C GLU A 137 4.94 11.37 -13.91
N THR A 138 3.95 12.24 -13.73
CA THR A 138 4.07 13.43 -12.89
C THR A 138 3.62 13.16 -11.46
N LEU A 139 4.17 13.92 -10.52
CA LEU A 139 3.65 13.99 -9.16
C LEU A 139 2.22 14.56 -9.17
N PRO A 140 1.34 14.12 -8.28
CA PRO A 140 0.04 14.75 -8.11
C PRO A 140 0.19 16.16 -7.53
N GLU A 141 -0.65 17.08 -7.99
CA GLU A 141 -0.76 18.42 -7.44
C GLU A 141 -2.20 18.66 -6.93
N PRO A 142 -2.38 18.91 -5.62
CA PRO A 142 -1.34 18.96 -4.58
C PRO A 142 -0.81 17.56 -4.22
N LEU A 143 0.37 17.50 -3.62
CA LEU A 143 0.87 16.27 -2.98
C LEU A 143 -0.07 15.85 -1.86
N PRO A 144 -0.14 14.53 -1.54
CA PRO A 144 -0.83 14.05 -0.34
C PRO A 144 -0.36 14.79 0.92
N GLU A 145 -1.26 14.96 1.89
CA GLU A 145 -0.94 15.62 3.16
C GLU A 145 0.21 14.93 3.89
N HIS A 146 1.23 15.69 4.29
CA HIS A 146 2.46 15.19 4.91
C HIS A 146 3.15 16.26 5.75
N ASP A 147 3.98 15.84 6.70
CA ASP A 147 4.89 16.71 7.45
C ASP A 147 6.28 16.76 6.81
N GLN A 148 6.72 15.62 6.24
CA GLN A 148 8.04 15.46 5.61
C GLN A 148 7.92 14.66 4.31
N VAL A 149 8.79 14.94 3.35
CA VAL A 149 8.95 14.16 2.10
C VAL A 149 10.31 13.48 2.09
N PHE A 150 10.33 12.23 1.62
CA PHE A 150 11.56 11.48 1.41
C PHE A 150 11.56 10.84 0.00
N ILE A 151 12.59 11.12 -0.79
CA ILE A 151 12.78 10.45 -2.08
C ILE A 151 13.44 9.10 -1.81
N ALA A 152 12.63 8.03 -1.85
CA ALA A 152 13.07 6.67 -1.54
C ALA A 152 13.58 5.91 -2.78
N VAL A 153 13.51 6.49 -3.96
CA VAL A 153 13.91 5.89 -5.23
C VAL A 153 15.40 5.56 -5.22
N ALA A 154 15.76 4.30 -5.46
CA ALA A 154 17.16 3.90 -5.56
C ALA A 154 17.78 4.43 -6.86
N GLU A 155 19.03 4.86 -6.77
CA GLU A 155 19.81 5.29 -7.93
C GLU A 155 20.06 4.11 -8.88
N SER A 156 19.59 4.25 -10.10
CA SER A 156 19.78 3.26 -11.17
C SER A 156 19.56 3.92 -12.53
N ASP A 157 20.04 3.27 -13.60
CA ASP A 157 19.81 3.77 -14.95
C ASP A 157 18.31 3.85 -15.31
N VAL A 158 17.50 2.93 -14.78
CA VAL A 158 16.04 2.90 -15.00
C VAL A 158 15.36 4.09 -14.32
N ASN A 159 15.85 4.51 -13.15
CA ASN A 159 15.26 5.57 -12.35
C ASN A 159 15.87 6.97 -12.64
N ARG A 160 16.88 7.04 -13.50
CA ARG A 160 17.61 8.30 -13.77
C ARG A 160 16.69 9.44 -14.19
N GLU A 161 15.73 9.17 -15.06
CA GLU A 161 14.80 10.18 -15.53
C GLU A 161 13.86 10.65 -14.42
N LEU A 162 13.31 9.71 -13.64
CA LEU A 162 12.48 10.03 -12.49
C LEU A 162 13.25 10.87 -11.46
N LEU A 163 14.50 10.49 -11.15
CA LEU A 163 15.33 11.26 -10.20
C LEU A 163 15.61 12.68 -10.68
N ARG A 164 15.78 12.91 -11.98
CA ARG A 164 15.91 14.26 -12.53
C ARG A 164 14.65 15.09 -12.38
N GLN A 165 13.48 14.47 -12.62
CA GLN A 165 12.19 15.14 -12.44
C GLN A 165 11.91 15.51 -10.97
N LEU A 166 12.46 14.77 -10.03
CA LEU A 166 12.30 15.03 -8.59
C LEU A 166 13.30 16.06 -8.05
N ASP A 167 14.34 16.42 -8.81
CA ASP A 167 15.38 17.41 -8.44
C ASP A 167 15.03 18.83 -8.95
N GLU A 168 14.03 18.98 -9.81
CA GLU A 168 13.52 20.25 -10.36
C GLU A 168 12.47 20.89 -9.44
#